data_ac394b2f83974620fd135ca534fffb87
#
_entry.id   ac394b2f83974620fd135ca534fffb87
#
_cell.length_a   1.000
_cell.length_b   1.000
_cell.length_c   1.000
_cell.angle_alpha   90.00
_cell.angle_beta   90.00
_cell.angle_gamma   90.00
#
_symmetry.space_group_name_H-M   'P 1'
#
loop_
_entity.id
_entity.type
_entity.pdbx_description
1 polymer ?
#
loop_
_entity_poly.entity_id
_entity_poly.type
_entity_poly.pdbx_seq_one_letter_code
_entity_poly.pdbx_strand_id
1 'polypeptide(L)'
;MDSMSTLTKNERLLALTACLLITFSMGTVHAFSTLIQNIEIQTNVGRMSSSLVYSAALVNVTLSVFFGHILYRKFSPNSLIFLIAILPVIGLLFSSSQSWLGWMIGYGFLFGLSSGLGYGLSLFIVSSITDREKLGYALGLVTAAYAFGAVAFSMIYPFLFSHFGFIDGYVFGLLSLSLMVLISLTLFKASNARVGRGLYRNAQINSKKPKIIKLWFGYFLGVFAGLMAIGHAVPLIVSYGGSALTGITAITLMTLGSAIAGIYAGWLVDQFGCKRPLIIILFINCFALLGLSILTSINLIITLLVIIASLYGAIIAIYPTLVNHLVGRELSSRIYGRVFTAWGAAGLISPSLAGWLFEKSNSYSASILFTLSLSLVAVIIVWKIKYSIKQ
;
A
#
# COMPACT_ATOMS: atom_id res chain seq x y z
N MET A 1 -1.36 11.00 32.30
CA MET A 1 -0.48 12.13 32.02
C MET A 1 0.92 11.55 31.84
N ASP A 2 1.25 11.35 30.81
CA ASP A 2 1.99 11.71 29.61
C ASP A 2 3.49 11.57 29.84
N SER A 3 3.98 10.34 29.64
CA SER A 3 5.37 10.14 29.25
C SER A 3 5.48 10.13 27.71
N MET A 4 4.90 11.11 27.03
CA MET A 4 5.44 11.55 25.76
C MET A 4 6.76 12.24 26.13
N SER A 5 7.84 11.44 26.16
CA SER A 5 9.18 12.01 26.18
C SER A 5 9.21 13.05 25.07
N THR A 6 9.57 14.26 25.42
CA THR A 6 9.71 15.38 24.49
C THR A 6 10.84 15.07 23.52
N LEU A 7 10.52 14.24 22.49
CA LEU A 7 11.49 13.96 21.44
C LEU A 7 11.91 15.30 20.82
N THR A 8 13.19 15.52 20.73
CA THR A 8 13.74 16.65 19.99
C THR A 8 13.37 16.55 18.52
N LYS A 9 13.44 17.66 17.81
CA LYS A 9 13.18 17.69 16.37
C LYS A 9 14.05 16.68 15.61
N ASN A 10 15.30 16.53 16.01
CA ASN A 10 16.24 15.59 15.37
C ASN A 10 15.87 14.12 15.66
N GLU A 11 15.47 13.78 16.86
CA GLU A 11 15.02 12.43 17.22
C GLU A 11 13.76 12.05 16.46
N ARG A 12 12.79 12.96 16.32
CA ARG A 12 11.59 12.74 15.50
C ARG A 12 11.96 12.54 14.02
N LEU A 13 12.89 13.33 13.49
CA LEU A 13 13.35 13.20 12.10
C LEU A 13 14.03 11.85 11.87
N LEU A 14 14.91 11.41 12.76
CA LEU A 14 15.57 10.09 12.68
C LEU A 14 14.56 8.95 12.70
N ALA A 15 13.57 8.98 13.59
CA ALA A 15 12.53 7.97 13.67
C ALA A 15 11.65 7.96 12.39
N LEU A 16 11.30 9.13 11.87
CA LEU A 16 10.55 9.24 10.61
C LEU A 16 11.36 8.69 9.44
N THR A 17 12.63 9.09 9.29
CA THR A 17 13.52 8.58 8.24
C THR A 17 13.67 7.07 8.32
N ALA A 18 13.81 6.50 9.52
CA ALA A 18 13.84 5.04 9.69
C ALA A 18 12.56 4.38 9.16
N CYS A 19 11.38 4.94 9.48
CA CYS A 19 10.10 4.42 8.98
C CYS A 19 9.97 4.57 7.46
N LEU A 20 10.46 5.66 6.87
CA LEU A 20 10.46 5.86 5.42
C LEU A 20 11.36 4.84 4.70
N LEU A 21 12.55 4.55 5.23
CA LEU A 21 13.44 3.51 4.69
C LEU A 21 12.81 2.12 4.77
N ILE A 22 12.15 1.78 5.90
CA ILE A 22 11.43 0.52 6.04
C ILE A 22 10.33 0.42 4.99
N THR A 23 9.48 1.44 4.86
CA THR A 23 8.35 1.39 3.93
C THR A 23 8.80 1.42 2.47
N PHE A 24 9.82 2.19 2.14
CA PHE A 24 10.45 2.16 0.82
C PHE A 24 10.94 0.74 0.47
N SER A 25 11.69 0.10 1.37
CA SER A 25 12.19 -1.25 1.14
C SER A 25 11.05 -2.27 0.99
N MET A 26 10.03 -2.16 1.81
CA MET A 26 8.92 -3.12 1.85
C MET A 26 7.91 -2.91 0.71
N GLY A 27 7.82 -1.70 0.17
CA GLY A 27 6.97 -1.37 -0.97
C GLY A 27 7.38 -2.07 -2.27
N THR A 28 8.61 -2.55 -2.35
CA THR A 28 9.13 -3.31 -3.49
C THR A 28 8.38 -4.60 -3.78
N VAL A 29 7.52 -5.06 -2.86
CA VAL A 29 6.60 -6.18 -3.11
C VAL A 29 5.73 -5.94 -4.36
N HIS A 30 5.47 -4.70 -4.72
CA HIS A 30 4.73 -4.36 -5.94
C HIS A 30 5.58 -4.33 -7.22
N ALA A 31 6.90 -4.50 -7.12
CA ALA A 31 7.78 -4.70 -8.28
C ALA A 31 7.76 -6.14 -8.82
N PHE A 32 6.86 -7.00 -8.32
CA PHE A 32 6.73 -8.41 -8.71
C PHE A 32 6.57 -8.64 -10.22
N SER A 33 5.97 -7.71 -10.93
CA SER A 33 5.81 -7.77 -12.39
C SER A 33 7.15 -7.94 -13.13
N THR A 34 8.27 -7.49 -12.55
CA THR A 34 9.61 -7.67 -13.13
C THR A 34 10.19 -9.06 -12.90
N LEU A 35 9.63 -9.81 -11.95
CA LEU A 35 10.07 -11.16 -11.58
C LEU A 35 9.29 -12.24 -12.32
N ILE A 36 8.02 -11.99 -12.65
CA ILE A 36 7.05 -13.01 -13.03
C ILE A 36 7.50 -13.88 -14.22
N GLN A 37 8.03 -13.27 -15.29
CA GLN A 37 8.47 -13.99 -16.48
C GLN A 37 9.66 -14.89 -16.19
N ASN A 38 10.60 -14.43 -15.38
CA ASN A 38 11.77 -15.22 -14.99
C ASN A 38 11.38 -16.39 -14.07
N ILE A 39 10.39 -16.18 -13.17
CA ILE A 39 9.83 -17.25 -12.33
C ILE A 39 9.17 -18.31 -13.20
N GLU A 40 8.39 -17.94 -14.22
CA GLU A 40 7.74 -18.86 -15.17
C GLU A 40 8.78 -19.74 -15.87
N ILE A 41 9.83 -19.11 -16.43
CA ILE A 41 10.91 -19.82 -17.11
C ILE A 41 11.64 -20.77 -16.15
N GLN A 42 12.00 -20.28 -14.97
CA GLN A 42 12.81 -21.01 -14.00
C GLN A 42 12.07 -22.21 -13.37
N THR A 43 10.78 -22.05 -13.09
CA THR A 43 9.99 -23.05 -12.39
C THR A 43 9.14 -23.92 -13.32
N ASN A 44 9.17 -23.61 -14.62
CA ASN A 44 8.36 -24.27 -15.66
C ASN A 44 6.86 -24.33 -15.31
N VAL A 45 6.31 -23.22 -14.76
CA VAL A 45 4.90 -23.10 -14.46
C VAL A 45 4.25 -22.02 -15.32
N GLY A 46 2.92 -22.14 -15.51
CA GLY A 46 2.16 -21.15 -16.27
C GLY A 46 1.95 -19.84 -15.50
N ARG A 47 1.49 -18.80 -16.24
CA ARG A 47 1.23 -17.45 -15.75
C ARG A 47 0.31 -17.40 -14.52
N MET A 48 -0.70 -18.27 -14.48
CA MET A 48 -1.63 -18.35 -13.36
C MET A 48 -0.90 -18.74 -12.06
N SER A 49 -0.07 -19.78 -12.12
CA SER A 49 0.68 -20.26 -10.94
C SER A 49 1.72 -19.26 -10.46
N SER A 50 2.43 -18.59 -11.37
CA SER A 50 3.38 -17.55 -10.99
C SER A 50 2.69 -16.32 -10.40
N SER A 51 1.52 -15.95 -10.90
CA SER A 51 0.70 -14.85 -10.34
C SER A 51 0.19 -15.16 -8.93
N LEU A 52 -0.04 -16.43 -8.58
CA LEU A 52 -0.45 -16.83 -7.22
C LEU A 52 0.61 -16.48 -6.17
N VAL A 53 1.90 -16.46 -6.54
CA VAL A 53 2.98 -16.01 -5.64
C VAL A 53 2.76 -14.56 -5.20
N TYR A 54 2.42 -13.69 -6.14
CA TYR A 54 2.10 -12.30 -5.82
C TYR A 54 0.82 -12.15 -5.00
N SER A 55 -0.21 -12.89 -5.37
CA SER A 55 -1.48 -12.89 -4.62
C SER A 55 -1.26 -13.34 -3.17
N ALA A 56 -0.44 -14.38 -2.95
CA ALA A 56 -0.06 -14.81 -1.62
C ALA A 56 0.69 -13.71 -0.85
N ALA A 57 1.60 -12.97 -1.52
CA ALA A 57 2.29 -11.84 -0.89
C ALA A 57 1.32 -10.76 -0.44
N LEU A 58 0.35 -10.36 -1.26
CA LEU A 58 -0.66 -9.35 -0.91
C LEU A 58 -1.58 -9.80 0.24
N VAL A 59 -1.97 -11.09 0.25
CA VAL A 59 -2.72 -11.66 1.38
C VAL A 59 -1.90 -11.58 2.66
N ASN A 60 -0.63 -11.95 2.62
CA ASN A 60 0.25 -11.90 3.79
C ASN A 60 0.57 -10.46 4.24
N VAL A 61 0.71 -9.51 3.31
CA VAL A 61 0.75 -8.07 3.64
C VAL A 61 -0.50 -7.68 4.44
N THR A 62 -1.67 -8.06 3.95
CA THR A 62 -2.95 -7.72 4.59
C THR A 62 -3.09 -8.36 5.97
N LEU A 63 -2.75 -9.64 6.10
CA LEU A 63 -2.77 -10.37 7.37
C LEU A 63 -1.77 -9.79 8.38
N SER A 64 -0.58 -9.38 7.92
CA SER A 64 0.42 -8.76 8.78
C SER A 64 -0.04 -7.43 9.34
N VAL A 65 -0.69 -6.59 8.54
CA VAL A 65 -1.28 -5.33 9.01
C VAL A 65 -2.44 -5.60 9.97
N PHE A 66 -3.26 -6.62 9.67
CA PHE A 66 -4.40 -7.01 10.52
C PHE A 66 -3.95 -7.48 11.91
N PHE A 67 -2.99 -8.39 11.97
CA PHE A 67 -2.48 -8.95 13.23
C PHE A 67 -1.36 -8.11 13.88
N GLY A 68 -0.80 -7.14 13.15
CA GLY A 68 0.34 -6.34 13.58
C GLY A 68 0.16 -5.70 14.95
N HIS A 69 -1.04 -5.22 15.28
CA HIS A 69 -1.34 -4.65 16.60
C HIS A 69 -1.07 -5.60 17.77
N ILE A 70 -1.12 -6.93 17.57
CA ILE A 70 -0.80 -7.94 18.59
C ILE A 70 0.71 -7.98 18.79
N LEU A 71 1.47 -7.92 17.68
CA LEU A 71 2.94 -7.97 17.72
C LEU A 71 3.51 -6.68 18.33
N TYR A 72 2.98 -5.50 17.99
CA TYR A 72 3.41 -4.20 18.51
C TYR A 72 3.21 -4.07 20.03
N ARG A 73 2.28 -4.83 20.59
CA ARG A 73 2.07 -4.91 22.05
C ARG A 73 3.07 -5.83 22.76
N LYS A 74 3.48 -6.90 22.09
CA LYS A 74 4.32 -7.96 22.69
C LYS A 74 5.81 -7.69 22.52
N PHE A 75 6.21 -7.18 21.38
CA PHE A 75 7.62 -7.01 21.00
C PHE A 75 8.03 -5.54 20.95
N SER A 76 9.32 -5.29 21.13
CA SER A 76 9.87 -3.95 20.97
C SER A 76 9.93 -3.57 19.47
N PRO A 77 9.82 -2.26 19.13
CA PRO A 77 10.00 -1.84 17.75
C PRO A 77 11.32 -2.30 17.14
N ASN A 78 12.42 -2.26 17.92
CA ASN A 78 13.75 -2.73 17.48
C ASN A 78 13.74 -4.21 17.09
N SER A 79 13.09 -5.06 17.89
CA SER A 79 12.97 -6.50 17.58
C SER A 79 12.13 -6.73 16.33
N LEU A 80 11.08 -5.93 16.14
CA LEU A 80 10.21 -6.04 14.93
C LEU A 80 10.95 -5.54 13.69
N ILE A 81 11.70 -4.43 13.76
CA ILE A 81 12.50 -3.95 12.63
C ILE A 81 13.56 -5.00 12.25
N PHE A 82 14.21 -5.63 13.23
CA PHE A 82 15.14 -6.73 12.96
C PHE A 82 14.44 -7.93 12.30
N LEU A 83 13.25 -8.30 12.78
CA LEU A 83 12.44 -9.36 12.15
C LEU A 83 12.08 -9.01 10.69
N ILE A 84 11.68 -7.76 10.42
CA ILE A 84 11.39 -7.27 9.06
C ILE A 84 12.63 -7.38 8.16
N ALA A 85 13.83 -7.15 8.67
CA ALA A 85 15.06 -7.28 7.89
C ALA A 85 15.43 -8.74 7.61
N ILE A 86 15.21 -9.65 8.55
CA ILE A 86 15.66 -11.04 8.43
C ILE A 86 14.70 -11.94 7.63
N LEU A 87 13.40 -11.68 7.67
CA LEU A 87 12.39 -12.49 6.97
C LEU A 87 12.66 -12.59 5.46
N PRO A 88 12.99 -11.50 4.73
CA PRO A 88 13.33 -11.59 3.32
C PRO A 88 14.60 -12.42 3.07
N VAL A 89 15.61 -12.32 3.96
CA VAL A 89 16.85 -13.10 3.86
C VAL A 89 16.57 -14.60 4.03
N ILE A 90 15.75 -14.96 5.01
CA ILE A 90 15.29 -16.36 5.15
C ILE A 90 14.49 -16.77 3.91
N GLY A 91 13.68 -15.85 3.36
CA GLY A 91 12.92 -16.08 2.13
C GLY A 91 13.79 -16.42 0.93
N LEU A 92 15.00 -15.85 0.83
CA LEU A 92 15.96 -16.19 -0.22
C LEU A 92 16.33 -17.70 -0.25
N LEU A 93 16.47 -18.32 0.91
CA LEU A 93 16.81 -19.76 0.99
C LEU A 93 15.76 -20.62 0.27
N PHE A 94 14.50 -20.19 0.30
CA PHE A 94 13.41 -20.90 -0.39
C PHE A 94 13.30 -20.47 -1.85
N SER A 95 13.33 -19.19 -2.16
CA SER A 95 13.22 -18.70 -3.55
C SER A 95 14.38 -19.18 -4.42
N SER A 96 15.58 -19.35 -3.86
CA SER A 96 16.76 -19.86 -4.55
C SER A 96 16.66 -21.36 -4.90
N SER A 97 15.68 -22.09 -4.35
CA SER A 97 15.44 -23.49 -4.69
C SER A 97 14.89 -23.71 -6.11
N GLN A 98 14.64 -22.63 -6.84
CA GLN A 98 14.14 -22.63 -8.22
C GLN A 98 12.83 -23.42 -8.40
N SER A 99 12.08 -23.61 -7.31
CA SER A 99 10.78 -24.28 -7.33
C SER A 99 9.66 -23.28 -7.10
N TRP A 100 8.50 -23.55 -7.71
CA TRP A 100 7.30 -22.72 -7.50
C TRP A 100 6.92 -22.63 -6.01
N LEU A 101 7.01 -23.74 -5.28
CA LEU A 101 6.73 -23.76 -3.84
C LEU A 101 7.75 -22.91 -3.05
N GLY A 102 9.01 -22.91 -3.48
CA GLY A 102 10.06 -22.06 -2.91
C GLY A 102 9.72 -20.57 -3.07
N TRP A 103 9.25 -20.14 -4.25
CA TRP A 103 8.76 -18.77 -4.47
C TRP A 103 7.52 -18.44 -3.65
N MET A 104 6.59 -19.40 -3.52
CA MET A 104 5.41 -19.23 -2.65
C MET A 104 5.79 -18.98 -1.19
N ILE A 105 6.73 -19.77 -0.65
CA ILE A 105 7.18 -19.62 0.74
C ILE A 105 8.08 -18.39 0.88
N GLY A 106 9.07 -18.23 0.02
CA GLY A 106 10.08 -17.17 0.14
C GLY A 106 9.50 -15.77 -0.12
N TYR A 107 8.92 -15.57 -1.29
CA TYR A 107 8.35 -14.30 -1.69
C TYR A 107 6.91 -14.15 -1.20
N GLY A 108 6.06 -15.12 -1.53
CA GLY A 108 4.62 -15.01 -1.22
C GLY A 108 4.35 -14.94 0.29
N PHE A 109 5.00 -15.78 1.08
CA PHE A 109 4.76 -15.81 2.52
C PHE A 109 5.74 -14.93 3.30
N LEU A 110 7.04 -15.21 3.28
CA LEU A 110 8.01 -14.54 4.16
C LEU A 110 8.22 -13.08 3.78
N PHE A 111 8.42 -12.76 2.51
CA PHE A 111 8.56 -11.36 2.08
C PHE A 111 7.23 -10.61 2.19
N GLY A 112 6.10 -11.23 1.86
CA GLY A 112 4.78 -10.64 2.06
C GLY A 112 4.50 -10.30 3.52
N LEU A 113 4.80 -11.20 4.48
CA LEU A 113 4.70 -10.94 5.91
C LEU A 113 5.60 -9.77 6.33
N SER A 114 6.86 -9.77 5.89
CA SER A 114 7.81 -8.70 6.18
C SER A 114 7.30 -7.36 5.68
N SER A 115 6.80 -7.31 4.44
CA SER A 115 6.27 -6.09 3.81
C SER A 115 5.10 -5.51 4.60
N GLY A 116 4.13 -6.34 4.97
CA GLY A 116 2.98 -5.89 5.76
C GLY A 116 3.33 -5.46 7.18
N LEU A 117 4.24 -6.18 7.84
CA LEU A 117 4.74 -5.80 9.17
C LEU A 117 5.47 -4.46 9.11
N GLY A 118 6.33 -4.25 8.10
CA GLY A 118 7.09 -3.01 7.93
C GLY A 118 6.18 -1.82 7.66
N TYR A 119 5.20 -1.96 6.78
CA TYR A 119 4.21 -0.92 6.51
C TYR A 119 3.39 -0.57 7.76
N GLY A 120 2.79 -1.57 8.39
CA GLY A 120 1.94 -1.36 9.57
C GLY A 120 2.71 -0.83 10.78
N LEU A 121 3.94 -1.31 11.03
CA LEU A 121 4.80 -0.82 12.11
C LEU A 121 5.20 0.63 11.88
N SER A 122 5.53 1.02 10.65
CA SER A 122 5.89 2.40 10.32
C SER A 122 4.72 3.35 10.52
N LEU A 123 3.51 2.98 10.09
CA LEU A 123 2.30 3.75 10.38
C LEU A 123 2.06 3.90 11.89
N PHE A 124 2.29 2.84 12.65
CA PHE A 124 2.13 2.85 14.10
C PHE A 124 3.15 3.76 14.79
N ILE A 125 4.43 3.64 14.45
CA ILE A 125 5.50 4.48 15.02
C ILE A 125 5.24 5.95 14.68
N VAL A 126 5.05 6.28 13.39
CA VAL A 126 4.85 7.66 12.92
C VAL A 126 3.61 8.28 13.56
N SER A 127 2.51 7.54 13.69
CA SER A 127 1.32 8.04 14.38
C SER A 127 1.54 8.31 15.87
N SER A 128 2.52 7.64 16.48
CA SER A 128 2.84 7.79 17.90
C SER A 128 3.74 8.98 18.21
N ILE A 129 4.62 9.36 17.26
CA ILE A 129 5.63 10.42 17.45
C ILE A 129 5.27 11.75 16.79
N THR A 130 4.25 11.77 15.94
CA THR A 130 3.86 12.96 15.16
C THR A 130 2.72 13.72 15.84
N ASP A 131 2.80 15.04 15.85
CA ASP A 131 1.74 15.90 16.35
C ASP A 131 0.48 15.78 15.48
N ARG A 132 -0.71 16.00 16.09
CA ARG A 132 -1.99 15.80 15.37
C ARG A 132 -2.12 16.68 14.12
N GLU A 133 -1.57 17.88 14.16
CA GLU A 133 -1.63 18.85 13.08
C GLU A 133 -0.85 18.46 11.82
N LYS A 134 0.15 17.59 11.95
CA LYS A 134 1.02 17.10 10.87
C LYS A 134 0.90 15.60 10.62
N LEU A 135 -0.09 14.97 11.24
CA LEU A 135 -0.23 13.52 11.21
C LEU A 135 -0.55 13.00 9.79
N GLY A 136 -1.42 13.70 9.08
CA GLY A 136 -1.80 13.34 7.72
C GLY A 136 -0.61 13.40 6.78
N TYR A 137 0.15 14.49 6.82
CA TYR A 137 1.36 14.65 6.01
C TYR A 137 2.40 13.56 6.31
N ALA A 138 2.66 13.28 7.59
CA ALA A 138 3.64 12.27 7.98
C ALA A 138 3.22 10.84 7.56
N LEU A 139 1.95 10.47 7.70
CA LEU A 139 1.43 9.18 7.24
C LEU A 139 1.34 9.11 5.71
N GLY A 140 1.09 10.24 5.04
CA GLY A 140 1.17 10.38 3.59
C GLY A 140 2.58 10.11 3.07
N LEU A 141 3.63 10.62 3.74
CA LEU A 141 5.03 10.31 3.41
C LEU A 141 5.34 8.82 3.53
N VAL A 142 4.86 8.15 4.60
CA VAL A 142 5.04 6.70 4.80
C VAL A 142 4.42 5.91 3.65
N THR A 143 3.20 6.27 3.26
CA THR A 143 2.49 5.61 2.16
C THR A 143 3.16 5.87 0.81
N ALA A 144 3.63 7.10 0.59
CA ALA A 144 4.34 7.47 -0.63
C ALA A 144 5.69 6.76 -0.73
N ALA A 145 6.45 6.66 0.37
CA ALA A 145 7.71 5.92 0.38
C ALA A 145 7.52 4.45 -0.02
N TYR A 146 6.42 3.83 0.42
CA TYR A 146 6.05 2.48 -0.01
C TYR A 146 5.83 2.39 -1.53
N ALA A 147 5.11 3.34 -2.13
CA ALA A 147 4.89 3.39 -3.57
C ALA A 147 6.20 3.71 -4.34
N PHE A 148 7.04 4.62 -3.84
CA PHE A 148 8.34 4.92 -4.45
C PHE A 148 9.29 3.73 -4.45
N GLY A 149 9.25 2.88 -3.43
CA GLY A 149 10.01 1.63 -3.40
C GLY A 149 9.64 0.70 -4.56
N ALA A 150 8.35 0.56 -4.85
CA ALA A 150 7.87 -0.21 -6.00
C ALA A 150 8.40 0.36 -7.33
N VAL A 151 8.31 1.67 -7.52
CA VAL A 151 8.82 2.35 -8.74
C VAL A 151 10.31 2.12 -8.89
N ALA A 152 11.09 2.41 -7.85
CA ALA A 152 12.55 2.30 -7.90
C ALA A 152 13.00 0.87 -8.25
N PHE A 153 12.42 -0.13 -7.59
CA PHE A 153 12.81 -1.52 -7.83
C PHE A 153 12.23 -2.12 -9.12
N SER A 154 11.17 -1.56 -9.67
CA SER A 154 10.75 -1.89 -11.03
C SER A 154 11.78 -1.48 -12.10
N MET A 155 12.67 -0.52 -11.79
CA MET A 155 13.78 -0.11 -12.65
C MET A 155 15.09 -0.81 -12.27
N ILE A 156 15.32 -1.00 -10.98
CA ILE A 156 16.59 -1.59 -10.45
C ILE A 156 16.65 -3.08 -10.79
N TYR A 157 15.57 -3.84 -10.63
CA TYR A 157 15.60 -5.28 -10.91
C TYR A 157 15.96 -5.63 -12.36
N PRO A 158 15.36 -5.04 -13.41
CA PRO A 158 15.79 -5.29 -14.78
C PRO A 158 17.28 -4.98 -15.02
N PHE A 159 17.79 -3.90 -14.39
CA PHE A 159 19.22 -3.57 -14.46
C PHE A 159 20.07 -4.66 -13.79
N LEU A 160 19.71 -5.11 -12.60
CA LEU A 160 20.44 -6.18 -11.90
C LEU A 160 20.39 -7.48 -12.69
N PHE A 161 19.24 -7.83 -13.27
CA PHE A 161 19.07 -9.06 -14.03
C PHE A 161 19.89 -9.07 -15.33
N SER A 162 20.04 -7.93 -15.99
CA SER A 162 20.84 -7.81 -17.20
C SER A 162 22.34 -7.93 -16.94
N HIS A 163 22.84 -7.56 -15.74
CA HIS A 163 24.25 -7.57 -15.40
C HIS A 163 24.70 -8.83 -14.65
N PHE A 164 23.85 -9.37 -13.78
CA PHE A 164 24.21 -10.48 -12.88
C PHE A 164 23.39 -11.75 -13.13
N GLY A 165 22.46 -11.72 -14.08
CA GLY A 165 21.48 -12.80 -14.23
C GLY A 165 20.34 -12.71 -13.20
N PHE A 166 19.29 -13.52 -13.40
CA PHE A 166 18.06 -13.40 -12.63
C PHE A 166 18.23 -13.71 -11.14
N ILE A 167 18.87 -14.86 -10.81
CA ILE A 167 19.00 -15.29 -9.41
C ILE A 167 19.91 -14.35 -8.63
N ASP A 168 21.12 -14.08 -9.12
CA ASP A 168 22.07 -13.24 -8.39
C ASP A 168 21.56 -11.80 -8.30
N GLY A 169 20.95 -11.29 -9.38
CA GLY A 169 20.31 -9.97 -9.36
C GLY A 169 19.16 -9.87 -8.35
N TYR A 170 18.36 -10.91 -8.22
CA TYR A 170 17.31 -10.98 -7.19
C TYR A 170 17.91 -11.05 -5.77
N VAL A 171 18.96 -11.86 -5.56
CA VAL A 171 19.68 -11.95 -4.28
C VAL A 171 20.25 -10.59 -3.90
N PHE A 172 21.00 -9.93 -4.81
CA PHE A 172 21.55 -8.59 -4.56
C PHE A 172 20.46 -7.56 -4.24
N GLY A 173 19.38 -7.55 -5.02
CA GLY A 173 18.24 -6.68 -4.76
C GLY A 173 17.67 -6.88 -3.37
N LEU A 174 17.39 -8.12 -2.98
CA LEU A 174 16.74 -8.44 -1.71
C LEU A 174 17.66 -8.23 -0.50
N LEU A 175 18.96 -8.53 -0.64
CA LEU A 175 19.96 -8.21 0.39
C LEU A 175 20.12 -6.70 0.57
N SER A 176 20.09 -5.91 -0.51
CA SER A 176 20.13 -4.44 -0.42
C SER A 176 18.92 -3.89 0.35
N LEU A 177 17.72 -4.42 0.12
CA LEU A 177 16.52 -4.05 0.89
C LEU A 177 16.67 -4.39 2.38
N SER A 178 17.14 -5.59 2.68
CA SER A 178 17.37 -6.02 4.06
C SER A 178 18.42 -5.15 4.77
N LEU A 179 19.48 -4.78 4.06
CA LEU A 179 20.50 -3.84 4.57
C LEU A 179 19.90 -2.46 4.85
N MET A 180 19.05 -1.94 3.97
CA MET A 180 18.36 -0.66 4.19
C MET A 180 17.48 -0.71 5.46
N VAL A 181 16.80 -1.85 5.71
CA VAL A 181 16.02 -2.04 6.94
C VAL A 181 16.92 -2.16 8.17
N LEU A 182 18.10 -2.77 8.07
CA LEU A 182 19.09 -2.78 9.17
C LEU A 182 19.66 -1.38 9.44
N ILE A 183 19.91 -0.57 8.41
CA ILE A 183 20.25 0.84 8.58
C ILE A 183 19.12 1.60 9.27
N SER A 184 17.86 1.33 8.92
CA SER A 184 16.73 1.93 9.61
C SER A 184 16.67 1.56 11.10
N LEU A 185 17.09 0.34 11.47
CA LEU A 185 17.19 -0.07 12.87
C LEU A 185 18.20 0.78 13.66
N THR A 186 19.35 1.09 13.05
CA THR A 186 20.35 1.96 13.69
C THR A 186 19.83 3.40 13.86
N LEU A 187 19.17 3.94 12.84
CA LEU A 187 18.54 5.26 12.90
C LEU A 187 17.42 5.31 13.95
N PHE A 188 16.60 4.27 14.02
CA PHE A 188 15.53 4.19 15.00
C PHE A 188 16.07 4.08 16.44
N LYS A 189 17.14 3.32 16.67
CA LYS A 189 17.83 3.28 17.96
C LYS A 189 18.40 4.65 18.35
N ALA A 190 19.05 5.33 17.40
CA ALA A 190 19.60 6.67 17.61
C ALA A 190 18.55 7.75 17.89
N SER A 191 17.30 7.54 17.44
CA SER A 191 16.20 8.46 17.68
C SER A 191 15.70 8.46 19.13
N ASN A 192 16.13 7.51 19.98
CA ASN A 192 15.63 7.32 21.35
C ASN A 192 14.09 7.25 21.47
N ALA A 193 13.38 7.07 20.35
CA ALA A 193 11.94 7.02 20.33
C ALA A 193 11.42 5.81 21.11
N ARG A 194 10.82 6.07 22.26
CA ARG A 194 10.18 5.06 23.09
C ARG A 194 8.71 4.94 22.70
N VAL A 195 8.44 4.18 21.67
CA VAL A 195 7.08 3.77 21.34
C VAL A 195 6.72 2.59 22.24
N GLY A 196 6.09 2.90 23.37
CA GLY A 196 6.08 1.97 24.50
C GLY A 196 4.95 0.94 24.47
N ARG A 197 5.23 -0.20 25.09
CA ARG A 197 4.28 -1.23 25.53
C ARG A 197 3.15 -0.70 26.42
N GLY A 198 3.31 0.49 27.01
CA GLY A 198 2.37 1.13 27.94
C GLY A 198 1.18 1.81 27.31
N LEU A 199 1.25 2.24 26.03
CA LEU A 199 0.16 2.92 25.34
C LEU A 199 -1.13 2.10 25.24
N TYR A 200 -1.03 0.76 25.35
CA TYR A 200 -2.17 -0.15 25.23
C TYR A 200 -2.80 -0.60 26.54
N ARG A 201 -2.22 -0.22 27.70
CA ARG A 201 -2.57 -0.85 28.97
C ARG A 201 -3.94 -0.48 29.51
N ASN A 202 -4.52 0.67 29.12
CA ASN A 202 -5.77 1.20 29.67
C ASN A 202 -6.78 1.70 28.62
N ALA A 203 -6.65 1.32 27.35
CA ALA A 203 -7.60 1.73 26.33
C ALA A 203 -8.95 1.02 26.54
N GLN A 204 -9.70 1.47 27.53
CA GLN A 204 -11.13 1.19 27.59
C GLN A 204 -11.82 1.96 26.46
N ILE A 205 -12.57 1.23 25.63
CA ILE A 205 -13.38 1.80 24.56
C ILE A 205 -14.53 2.58 25.20
N ASN A 206 -14.24 3.78 25.68
CA ASN A 206 -15.23 4.70 26.26
C ASN A 206 -15.84 5.66 25.21
N SER A 207 -15.48 5.54 23.93
CA SER A 207 -16.10 6.29 22.85
C SER A 207 -17.06 5.40 22.06
N LYS A 208 -18.15 5.99 21.54
CA LYS A 208 -19.09 5.32 20.62
C LYS A 208 -18.27 4.60 19.56
N LYS A 209 -18.32 3.25 19.56
CA LYS A 209 -17.57 2.40 18.64
C LYS A 209 -17.72 2.94 17.23
N PRO A 210 -16.62 3.29 16.52
CA PRO A 210 -16.74 3.72 15.13
C PRO A 210 -17.45 2.61 14.36
N LYS A 211 -18.33 2.99 13.44
CA LYS A 211 -18.98 2.01 12.57
C LYS A 211 -17.95 1.47 11.58
N ILE A 212 -17.10 0.55 12.05
CA ILE A 212 -15.99 -0.07 11.29
C ILE A 212 -16.46 -0.55 9.92
N ILE A 213 -17.68 -1.09 9.86
CA ILE A 213 -18.30 -1.57 8.62
C ILE A 213 -18.41 -0.45 7.56
N LYS A 214 -18.73 0.79 7.95
CA LYS A 214 -18.81 1.90 7.00
C LYS A 214 -17.43 2.35 6.52
N LEU A 215 -16.43 2.31 7.41
CA LEU A 215 -15.04 2.59 7.05
C LEU A 215 -14.52 1.51 6.10
N TRP A 216 -14.82 0.26 6.37
CA TRP A 216 -14.44 -0.87 5.55
C TRP A 216 -15.03 -0.77 4.13
N PHE A 217 -16.35 -0.61 4.01
CA PHE A 217 -16.98 -0.47 2.70
C PHE A 217 -16.56 0.82 1.98
N GLY A 218 -16.42 1.95 2.67
CA GLY A 218 -15.92 3.18 2.09
C GLY A 218 -14.50 3.02 1.53
N TYR A 219 -13.64 2.27 2.22
CA TYR A 219 -12.29 1.97 1.76
C TYR A 219 -12.29 0.98 0.60
N PHE A 220 -13.01 -0.14 0.74
CA PHE A 220 -13.14 -1.16 -0.31
C PHE A 220 -13.57 -0.55 -1.64
N LEU A 221 -14.68 0.18 -1.63
CA LEU A 221 -15.23 0.81 -2.82
C LEU A 221 -14.35 1.95 -3.34
N GLY A 222 -13.72 2.71 -2.44
CA GLY A 222 -12.86 3.83 -2.80
C GLY A 222 -11.59 3.42 -3.54
N VAL A 223 -10.97 2.30 -3.14
CA VAL A 223 -9.73 1.80 -3.78
C VAL A 223 -9.99 0.90 -4.99
N PHE A 224 -11.22 0.47 -5.20
CA PHE A 224 -11.61 -0.51 -6.22
C PHE A 224 -11.21 -0.06 -7.63
N ALA A 225 -11.48 1.20 -7.97
CA ALA A 225 -11.17 1.78 -9.28
C ALA A 225 -9.66 1.79 -9.58
N GLY A 226 -8.86 2.23 -8.59
CA GLY A 226 -7.41 2.28 -8.76
C GLY A 226 -6.79 0.89 -8.92
N LEU A 227 -7.27 -0.10 -8.15
CA LEU A 227 -6.79 -1.48 -8.25
C LEU A 227 -7.19 -2.13 -9.58
N MET A 228 -8.40 -1.86 -10.09
CA MET A 228 -8.80 -2.25 -11.44
C MET A 228 -7.89 -1.62 -12.49
N ALA A 229 -7.71 -0.30 -12.42
CA ALA A 229 -6.92 0.46 -13.39
C ALA A 229 -5.45 0.00 -13.42
N ILE A 230 -4.83 -0.19 -12.26
CA ILE A 230 -3.43 -0.66 -12.15
C ILE A 230 -3.31 -2.11 -12.65
N GLY A 231 -4.25 -2.99 -12.30
CA GLY A 231 -4.23 -4.39 -12.71
C GLY A 231 -4.44 -4.60 -14.21
N HIS A 232 -5.15 -3.70 -14.86
CA HIS A 232 -5.51 -3.82 -16.29
C HIS A 232 -4.98 -2.69 -17.18
N ALA A 233 -4.03 -1.86 -16.70
CA ALA A 233 -3.55 -0.70 -17.47
C ALA A 233 -3.02 -1.07 -18.86
N VAL A 234 -2.15 -2.08 -18.97
CA VAL A 234 -1.58 -2.50 -20.27
C VAL A 234 -2.64 -3.07 -21.18
N PRO A 235 -3.41 -4.13 -20.80
CA PRO A 235 -4.42 -4.69 -21.70
C PRO A 235 -5.54 -3.69 -22.03
N LEU A 236 -5.87 -2.76 -21.13
CA LEU A 236 -6.83 -1.70 -21.40
C LEU A 236 -6.30 -0.75 -22.49
N ILE A 237 -5.07 -0.26 -22.37
CA ILE A 237 -4.46 0.62 -23.39
C ILE A 237 -4.35 -0.09 -24.73
N VAL A 238 -3.96 -1.38 -24.74
CA VAL A 238 -3.90 -2.19 -25.97
C VAL A 238 -5.27 -2.36 -26.60
N SER A 239 -6.34 -2.54 -25.82
CA SER A 239 -7.70 -2.66 -26.33
C SER A 239 -8.22 -1.38 -27.02
N TYR A 240 -7.62 -0.22 -26.72
CA TYR A 240 -7.88 1.06 -27.40
C TYR A 240 -6.87 1.37 -28.52
N GLY A 241 -6.06 0.38 -28.95
CA GLY A 241 -5.12 0.51 -30.06
C GLY A 241 -3.72 1.05 -29.67
N GLY A 242 -3.43 1.17 -28.37
CA GLY A 242 -2.09 1.52 -27.89
C GLY A 242 -1.12 0.35 -27.93
N SER A 243 0.20 0.63 -27.83
CA SER A 243 1.23 -0.39 -27.72
C SER A 243 1.41 -0.87 -26.27
N ALA A 244 1.97 -2.08 -26.10
CA ALA A 244 2.35 -2.59 -24.77
C ALA A 244 3.36 -1.66 -24.07
N LEU A 245 4.29 -1.05 -24.83
CA LEU A 245 5.26 -0.08 -24.31
C LEU A 245 4.56 1.17 -23.75
N THR A 246 3.55 1.68 -24.46
CA THR A 246 2.71 2.78 -24.00
C THR A 246 1.99 2.42 -22.69
N GLY A 247 1.53 1.17 -22.56
CA GLY A 247 0.92 0.64 -21.35
C GLY A 247 1.88 0.59 -20.16
N ILE A 248 3.12 0.15 -20.38
CA ILE A 248 4.17 0.12 -19.34
C ILE A 248 4.50 1.54 -18.89
N THR A 249 4.65 2.49 -19.81
CA THR A 249 4.86 3.91 -19.50
C THR A 249 3.71 4.46 -18.65
N ALA A 250 2.48 4.13 -19.00
CA ALA A 250 1.30 4.54 -18.23
C ALA A 250 1.34 4.01 -16.80
N ILE A 251 1.68 2.73 -16.56
CA ILE A 251 1.81 2.16 -15.20
C ILE A 251 2.86 2.93 -14.38
N THR A 252 3.98 3.28 -14.99
CA THR A 252 5.02 4.07 -14.31
C THR A 252 4.47 5.43 -13.87
N LEU A 253 3.80 6.15 -14.76
CA LEU A 253 3.16 7.43 -14.46
C LEU A 253 2.04 7.30 -13.42
N MET A 254 1.23 6.24 -13.50
CA MET A 254 0.19 5.92 -12.51
C MET A 254 0.78 5.72 -11.11
N THR A 255 1.88 4.99 -11.00
CA THR A 255 2.51 4.70 -9.71
C THR A 255 3.17 5.94 -9.11
N LEU A 256 3.85 6.73 -9.94
CA LEU A 256 4.41 8.03 -9.54
C LEU A 256 3.31 8.99 -9.09
N GLY A 257 2.25 9.11 -9.88
CA GLY A 257 1.09 9.94 -9.55
C GLY A 257 0.45 9.51 -8.21
N SER A 258 0.32 8.21 -7.98
CA SER A 258 -0.18 7.64 -6.73
C SER A 258 0.68 8.04 -5.51
N ALA A 259 2.02 7.94 -5.65
CA ALA A 259 2.95 8.33 -4.59
C ALA A 259 2.86 9.82 -4.25
N ILE A 260 2.92 10.67 -5.27
CA ILE A 260 2.84 12.13 -5.12
C ILE A 260 1.49 12.54 -4.52
N ALA A 261 0.39 12.00 -5.04
CA ALA A 261 -0.95 12.30 -4.55
C ALA A 261 -1.16 11.85 -3.10
N GLY A 262 -0.51 10.77 -2.66
CA GLY A 262 -0.52 10.34 -1.25
C GLY A 262 0.05 11.40 -0.31
N ILE A 263 1.16 12.05 -0.68
CA ILE A 263 1.78 13.14 0.10
C ILE A 263 0.83 14.34 0.18
N TYR A 264 0.33 14.79 -0.98
CA TYR A 264 -0.59 15.94 -1.05
C TYR A 264 -1.89 15.67 -0.29
N ALA A 265 -2.44 14.47 -0.40
CA ALA A 265 -3.65 14.09 0.32
C ALA A 265 -3.44 14.11 1.85
N GLY A 266 -2.28 13.65 2.33
CA GLY A 266 -1.90 13.76 3.72
C GLY A 266 -1.86 15.22 4.21
N TRP A 267 -1.24 16.11 3.44
CA TRP A 267 -1.22 17.54 3.72
C TRP A 267 -2.62 18.16 3.70
N LEU A 268 -3.46 17.84 2.70
CA LEU A 268 -4.84 18.31 2.62
C LEU A 268 -5.68 17.90 3.83
N VAL A 269 -5.45 16.69 4.34
CA VAL A 269 -6.14 16.18 5.54
C VAL A 269 -5.78 17.00 6.77
N ASP A 270 -4.53 17.40 6.92
CA ASP A 270 -4.09 18.23 8.04
C ASP A 270 -4.71 19.64 8.00
N GLN A 271 -5.00 20.17 6.79
CA GLN A 271 -5.61 21.51 6.61
C GLN A 271 -7.15 21.48 6.71
N PHE A 272 -7.79 20.49 6.09
CA PHE A 272 -9.24 20.48 5.87
C PHE A 272 -9.97 19.33 6.57
N GLY A 273 -9.24 18.49 7.32
CA GLY A 273 -9.76 17.26 7.91
C GLY A 273 -9.97 16.16 6.86
N CYS A 274 -10.17 14.92 7.31
CA CYS A 274 -10.20 13.76 6.42
C CYS A 274 -11.41 13.69 5.47
N LYS A 275 -12.58 14.18 5.91
CA LYS A 275 -13.85 13.96 5.20
C LYS A 275 -13.93 14.74 3.88
N ARG A 276 -13.60 16.03 3.89
CA ARG A 276 -13.72 16.88 2.71
C ARG A 276 -12.81 16.44 1.57
N PRO A 277 -11.49 16.23 1.78
CA PRO A 277 -10.62 15.70 0.73
C PRO A 277 -11.09 14.35 0.20
N LEU A 278 -11.51 13.43 1.08
CA LEU A 278 -11.93 12.10 0.66
C LEU A 278 -13.18 12.13 -0.25
N ILE A 279 -14.17 12.97 0.06
CA ILE A 279 -15.36 13.15 -0.78
C ILE A 279 -14.98 13.74 -2.13
N ILE A 280 -14.14 14.79 -2.16
CA ILE A 280 -13.69 15.43 -3.41
C ILE A 280 -12.93 14.43 -4.28
N ILE A 281 -12.03 13.64 -3.70
CA ILE A 281 -11.27 12.59 -4.38
C ILE A 281 -12.21 11.56 -5.02
N LEU A 282 -13.23 11.10 -4.30
CA LEU A 282 -14.19 10.15 -4.81
C LEU A 282 -15.07 10.74 -5.93
N PHE A 283 -15.43 12.01 -5.84
CA PHE A 283 -16.14 12.69 -6.94
C PHE A 283 -15.27 12.80 -8.19
N ILE A 284 -14.02 13.25 -8.06
CA ILE A 284 -13.09 13.31 -9.20
C ILE A 284 -12.90 11.93 -9.80
N ASN A 285 -12.82 10.87 -8.97
CA ASN A 285 -12.73 9.49 -9.44
C ASN A 285 -13.96 9.07 -10.29
N CYS A 286 -15.17 9.46 -9.89
CA CYS A 286 -16.37 9.22 -10.69
C CYS A 286 -16.31 9.93 -12.07
N PHE A 287 -15.86 11.19 -12.11
CA PHE A 287 -15.70 11.91 -13.37
C PHE A 287 -14.59 11.30 -14.25
N ALA A 288 -13.49 10.86 -13.67
CA ALA A 288 -12.43 10.18 -14.41
C ALA A 288 -12.90 8.86 -15.01
N LEU A 289 -13.68 8.07 -14.27
CA LEU A 289 -14.28 6.82 -14.77
C LEU A 289 -15.33 7.08 -15.85
N LEU A 290 -16.14 8.13 -15.70
CA LEU A 290 -17.09 8.54 -16.72
C LEU A 290 -16.35 8.95 -18.00
N GLY A 291 -15.30 9.76 -17.88
CA GLY A 291 -14.45 10.11 -19.02
C GLY A 291 -13.83 8.89 -19.69
N LEU A 292 -13.34 7.93 -18.90
CA LEU A 292 -12.77 6.68 -19.42
C LEU A 292 -13.80 5.81 -20.16
N SER A 293 -15.09 5.92 -19.83
CA SER A 293 -16.17 5.19 -20.53
C SER A 293 -16.59 5.81 -21.88
N ILE A 294 -16.24 7.07 -22.11
CA ILE A 294 -16.70 7.83 -23.29
C ILE A 294 -15.55 8.12 -24.26
N LEU A 295 -14.35 8.38 -23.73
CA LEU A 295 -13.20 8.82 -24.52
C LEU A 295 -12.45 7.63 -25.13
N THR A 296 -11.97 7.84 -26.38
CA THR A 296 -11.23 6.82 -27.14
C THR A 296 -9.79 7.22 -27.44
N SER A 297 -9.41 8.47 -27.23
CA SER A 297 -8.04 8.95 -27.46
C SER A 297 -7.09 8.33 -26.44
N ILE A 298 -6.04 7.67 -26.89
CA ILE A 298 -5.03 6.98 -26.05
C ILE A 298 -4.42 7.93 -25.03
N ASN A 299 -4.06 9.17 -25.41
CA ASN A 299 -3.47 10.14 -24.50
C ASN A 299 -4.41 10.55 -23.38
N LEU A 300 -5.71 10.73 -23.69
CA LEU A 300 -6.72 11.03 -22.69
C LEU A 300 -6.97 9.84 -21.78
N ILE A 301 -7.00 8.62 -22.32
CA ILE A 301 -7.12 7.37 -21.53
C ILE A 301 -5.97 7.27 -20.54
N ILE A 302 -4.71 7.46 -20.98
CA ILE A 302 -3.55 7.44 -20.09
C ILE A 302 -3.69 8.49 -18.99
N THR A 303 -4.07 9.72 -19.36
CA THR A 303 -4.27 10.81 -18.40
C THR A 303 -5.31 10.44 -17.35
N LEU A 304 -6.44 9.87 -17.75
CA LEU A 304 -7.51 9.45 -16.84
C LEU A 304 -7.05 8.29 -15.94
N LEU A 305 -6.31 7.32 -16.47
CA LEU A 305 -5.74 6.23 -15.68
C LEU A 305 -4.75 6.75 -14.63
N VAL A 306 -3.90 7.72 -15.00
CA VAL A 306 -2.97 8.38 -14.07
C VAL A 306 -3.75 9.12 -12.98
N ILE A 307 -4.82 9.82 -13.32
CA ILE A 307 -5.70 10.48 -12.35
C ILE A 307 -6.31 9.44 -11.41
N ILE A 308 -6.92 8.37 -11.91
CA ILE A 308 -7.54 7.32 -11.09
C ILE A 308 -6.53 6.69 -10.13
N ALA A 309 -5.32 6.39 -10.60
CA ALA A 309 -4.26 5.84 -9.76
C ALA A 309 -3.75 6.86 -8.72
N SER A 310 -3.67 8.14 -9.08
CA SER A 310 -3.33 9.22 -8.13
C SER A 310 -4.36 9.33 -7.02
N LEU A 311 -5.64 9.29 -7.35
CA LEU A 311 -6.74 9.33 -6.38
C LEU A 311 -6.74 8.07 -5.48
N TYR A 312 -6.40 6.91 -6.01
CA TYR A 312 -6.19 5.70 -5.24
C TYR A 312 -5.08 5.86 -4.19
N GLY A 313 -3.92 6.39 -4.59
CA GLY A 313 -2.83 6.68 -3.65
C GLY A 313 -3.23 7.67 -2.56
N ALA A 314 -4.00 8.70 -2.93
CA ALA A 314 -4.56 9.66 -1.99
C ALA A 314 -5.50 9.00 -0.97
N ILE A 315 -6.39 8.10 -1.40
CA ILE A 315 -7.30 7.36 -0.52
C ILE A 315 -6.51 6.51 0.48
N ILE A 316 -5.50 5.76 0.03
CA ILE A 316 -4.66 4.93 0.91
C ILE A 316 -3.98 5.78 1.98
N ALA A 317 -3.48 6.97 1.64
CA ALA A 317 -2.82 7.87 2.58
C ALA A 317 -3.78 8.49 3.61
N ILE A 318 -5.04 8.76 3.23
CA ILE A 318 -6.04 9.37 4.11
C ILE A 318 -6.55 8.39 5.18
N TYR A 319 -6.74 7.11 4.85
CA TYR A 319 -7.41 6.17 5.74
C TYR A 319 -6.70 5.91 7.07
N PRO A 320 -5.35 5.77 7.15
CA PRO A 320 -4.67 5.65 8.44
C PRO A 320 -4.90 6.86 9.35
N THR A 321 -4.83 8.07 8.77
CA THR A 321 -5.09 9.32 9.50
C THR A 321 -6.54 9.42 9.95
N LEU A 322 -7.47 9.06 9.09
CA LEU A 322 -8.90 9.02 9.39
C LEU A 322 -9.22 8.10 10.57
N VAL A 323 -8.67 6.89 10.56
CA VAL A 323 -8.85 5.93 11.66
C VAL A 323 -8.23 6.47 12.93
N ASN A 324 -7.03 7.06 12.86
CA ASN A 324 -6.36 7.65 14.01
C ASN A 324 -7.20 8.77 14.66
N HIS A 325 -7.76 9.67 13.86
CA HIS A 325 -8.63 10.76 14.35
C HIS A 325 -9.91 10.24 14.99
N LEU A 326 -10.48 9.13 14.50
CA LEU A 326 -11.73 8.57 15.02
C LEU A 326 -11.57 7.80 16.32
N VAL A 327 -10.45 7.08 16.50
CA VAL A 327 -10.30 6.15 17.63
C VAL A 327 -9.13 6.49 18.56
N GLY A 328 -8.30 7.47 18.18
CA GLY A 328 -7.08 7.83 18.90
C GLY A 328 -5.92 6.88 18.60
N ARG A 329 -4.72 7.30 19.03
CA ARG A 329 -3.46 6.59 18.75
C ARG A 329 -3.43 5.16 19.28
N GLU A 330 -4.00 4.94 20.45
CA GLU A 330 -3.96 3.66 21.15
C GLU A 330 -4.71 2.54 20.41
N LEU A 331 -5.83 2.86 19.79
CA LEU A 331 -6.68 1.90 19.08
C LEU A 331 -6.46 1.92 17.56
N SER A 332 -5.72 2.90 17.07
CA SER A 332 -5.55 3.16 15.64
C SER A 332 -5.02 1.94 14.89
N SER A 333 -3.93 1.31 15.33
CA SER A 333 -3.36 0.15 14.66
C SER A 333 -4.31 -1.05 14.62
N ARG A 334 -5.06 -1.29 15.70
CA ARG A 334 -6.04 -2.38 15.78
C ARG A 334 -7.23 -2.16 14.84
N ILE A 335 -7.76 -0.95 14.79
CA ILE A 335 -8.92 -0.63 13.96
C ILE A 335 -8.50 -0.50 12.50
N TYR A 336 -7.35 0.14 12.24
CA TYR A 336 -6.82 0.24 10.88
C TYR A 336 -6.52 -1.13 10.28
N GLY A 337 -5.93 -2.05 11.02
CA GLY A 337 -5.71 -3.42 10.55
C GLY A 337 -7.00 -4.09 10.07
N ARG A 338 -8.12 -3.89 10.78
CA ARG A 338 -9.44 -4.39 10.36
C ARG A 338 -9.96 -3.68 9.11
N VAL A 339 -9.80 -2.37 9.03
CA VAL A 339 -10.23 -1.58 7.86
C VAL A 339 -9.36 -1.90 6.64
N PHE A 340 -8.08 -2.16 6.83
CA PHE A 340 -7.13 -2.47 5.77
C PHE A 340 -7.43 -3.81 5.05
N THR A 341 -8.16 -4.74 5.69
CA THR A 341 -8.64 -5.94 5.00
C THR A 341 -9.56 -5.62 3.81
N ALA A 342 -10.18 -4.44 3.79
CA ALA A 342 -10.95 -3.94 2.65
C ALA A 342 -10.07 -3.72 1.42
N TRP A 343 -8.85 -3.21 1.62
CA TRP A 343 -7.86 -3.05 0.55
C TRP A 343 -7.44 -4.41 -0.02
N GLY A 344 -7.13 -5.38 0.85
CA GLY A 344 -6.81 -6.74 0.42
C GLY A 344 -7.94 -7.40 -0.36
N ALA A 345 -9.19 -7.29 0.13
CA ALA A 345 -10.36 -7.80 -0.55
C ALA A 345 -10.58 -7.13 -1.92
N ALA A 346 -10.43 -5.80 -2.00
CA ALA A 346 -10.54 -5.07 -3.27
C ALA A 346 -9.42 -5.48 -4.24
N GLY A 347 -8.20 -5.72 -3.75
CA GLY A 347 -7.07 -6.17 -4.55
C GLY A 347 -7.26 -7.54 -5.18
N LEU A 348 -7.97 -8.43 -4.50
CA LEU A 348 -8.33 -9.75 -5.05
C LEU A 348 -9.52 -9.68 -6.00
N ILE A 349 -10.56 -8.91 -5.65
CA ILE A 349 -11.83 -8.92 -6.38
C ILE A 349 -11.78 -8.01 -7.61
N SER A 350 -11.20 -6.81 -7.50
CA SER A 350 -11.31 -5.78 -8.53
C SER A 350 -10.67 -6.18 -9.86
N PRO A 351 -9.39 -6.64 -9.92
CA PRO A 351 -8.80 -7.07 -11.18
C PRO A 351 -9.46 -8.34 -11.73
N SER A 352 -9.79 -9.30 -10.86
CA SER A 352 -10.42 -10.56 -11.27
C SER A 352 -11.79 -10.32 -11.90
N LEU A 353 -12.59 -9.45 -11.31
CA LEU A 353 -13.92 -9.08 -11.84
C LEU A 353 -13.79 -8.33 -13.17
N ALA A 354 -12.81 -7.43 -13.29
CA ALA A 354 -12.57 -6.71 -14.54
C ALA A 354 -12.15 -7.65 -15.67
N GLY A 355 -11.30 -8.62 -15.39
CA GLY A 355 -10.91 -9.66 -16.34
C GLY A 355 -12.10 -10.51 -16.78
N TRP A 356 -12.91 -10.98 -15.82
CA TRP A 356 -14.11 -11.76 -16.12
C TRP A 356 -15.14 -10.99 -16.98
N LEU A 357 -15.38 -9.72 -16.65
CA LEU A 357 -16.28 -8.88 -17.45
C LEU A 357 -15.74 -8.65 -18.86
N PHE A 358 -14.43 -8.48 -19.01
CA PHE A 358 -13.79 -8.36 -20.32
C PHE A 358 -13.94 -9.64 -21.15
N GLU A 359 -13.71 -10.82 -20.58
CA GLU A 359 -13.89 -12.11 -21.25
C GLU A 359 -15.33 -12.31 -21.77
N LYS A 360 -16.32 -11.78 -21.02
CA LYS A 360 -17.74 -11.89 -21.41
C LYS A 360 -18.17 -10.88 -22.47
N SER A 361 -17.59 -9.69 -22.50
CA SER A 361 -18.03 -8.56 -23.35
C SER A 361 -17.04 -8.16 -24.44
N ASN A 362 -15.83 -8.71 -24.42
CA ASN A 362 -14.70 -8.28 -25.25
C ASN A 362 -14.40 -6.76 -25.16
N SER A 363 -14.79 -6.14 -24.06
CA SER A 363 -14.64 -4.70 -23.83
C SER A 363 -14.45 -4.39 -22.35
N TYR A 364 -13.68 -3.34 -22.04
CA TYR A 364 -13.55 -2.83 -20.67
C TYR A 364 -14.74 -1.93 -20.26
N SER A 365 -15.64 -1.57 -21.16
CA SER A 365 -16.77 -0.67 -20.87
C SER A 365 -17.63 -1.17 -19.71
N ALA A 366 -17.95 -2.47 -19.67
CA ALA A 366 -18.73 -3.08 -18.59
C ALA A 366 -17.99 -2.95 -17.23
N SER A 367 -16.68 -3.21 -17.20
CA SER A 367 -15.85 -3.08 -15.98
C SER A 367 -15.77 -1.64 -15.50
N ILE A 368 -15.61 -0.69 -16.41
CA ILE A 368 -15.54 0.75 -16.11
C ILE A 368 -16.87 1.24 -15.53
N LEU A 369 -18.01 0.92 -16.19
CA LEU A 369 -19.34 1.33 -15.72
C LEU A 369 -19.72 0.68 -14.38
N PHE A 370 -19.38 -0.60 -14.19
CA PHE A 370 -19.56 -1.26 -12.90
C PHE A 370 -18.75 -0.56 -11.80
N THR A 371 -17.48 -0.26 -12.08
CA THR A 371 -16.60 0.43 -11.13
C THR A 371 -17.07 1.86 -10.83
N LEU A 372 -17.61 2.57 -11.82
CA LEU A 372 -18.26 3.87 -11.66
C LEU A 372 -19.45 3.77 -10.67
N SER A 373 -20.31 2.77 -10.82
CA SER A 373 -21.43 2.56 -9.91
C SER A 373 -20.97 2.33 -8.47
N LEU A 374 -19.91 1.53 -8.27
CA LEU A 374 -19.31 1.32 -6.95
C LEU A 374 -18.71 2.60 -6.37
N SER A 375 -18.07 3.42 -7.21
CA SER A 375 -17.49 4.71 -6.77
C SER A 375 -18.56 5.71 -6.34
N LEU A 376 -19.73 5.75 -7.00
CA LEU A 376 -20.88 6.54 -6.57
C LEU A 376 -21.42 6.08 -5.21
N VAL A 377 -21.49 4.77 -4.99
CA VAL A 377 -21.87 4.22 -3.68
C VAL A 377 -20.85 4.59 -2.60
N ALA A 378 -19.53 4.60 -2.95
CA ALA A 378 -18.48 5.03 -2.02
C ALA A 378 -18.68 6.48 -1.55
N VAL A 379 -19.02 7.40 -2.48
CA VAL A 379 -19.34 8.80 -2.13
C VAL A 379 -20.46 8.87 -1.10
N ILE A 380 -21.56 8.15 -1.33
CA ILE A 380 -22.72 8.13 -0.43
C ILE A 380 -22.35 7.58 0.96
N ILE A 381 -21.59 6.48 1.01
CA ILE A 381 -21.15 5.88 2.28
C ILE A 381 -20.27 6.84 3.05
N VAL A 382 -19.27 7.43 2.39
CA VAL A 382 -18.32 8.35 3.03
C VAL A 382 -19.03 9.62 3.48
N TRP A 383 -19.97 10.15 2.72
CA TRP A 383 -20.78 11.29 3.13
C TRP A 383 -21.57 11.02 4.40
N LYS A 384 -22.14 9.82 4.55
CA LYS A 384 -22.92 9.40 5.73
C LYS A 384 -22.05 9.03 6.95
N ILE A 385 -20.72 9.05 6.86
CA ILE A 385 -19.87 8.87 8.03
C ILE A 385 -19.94 10.14 8.87
N LYS A 386 -20.50 10.03 10.08
CA LYS A 386 -20.50 11.14 11.04
C LYS A 386 -19.12 11.27 11.66
N TYR A 387 -18.45 12.37 11.39
CA TYR A 387 -17.22 12.76 12.04
C TYR A 387 -17.57 13.68 13.21
N SER A 388 -17.40 13.20 14.43
CA SER A 388 -17.29 14.07 15.58
C SER A 388 -15.77 14.30 15.78
N ILE A 389 -15.25 15.40 15.24
CA ILE A 389 -13.94 15.88 15.63
C ILE A 389 -14.12 16.33 17.09
N LYS A 390 -13.68 15.52 18.05
CA LYS A 390 -13.40 16.07 19.38
C LYS A 390 -12.14 16.91 19.21
N GLN A 391 -12.35 18.22 19.22
CA GLN A 391 -11.31 19.23 19.41
C GLN A 391 -10.50 18.91 20.67
#